data_1c4a2f8c72eee07a34023509d98dfba2
#
_entry.id   1c4a2f8c72eee07a34023509d98dfba2
#
_cell.length_a   1.000
_cell.length_b   1.000
_cell.length_c   1.000
_cell.angle_alpha   90.00
_cell.angle_beta   90.00
_cell.angle_gamma   90.00
#
_symmetry.space_group_name_H-M   'P 1'
#
loop_
_entity.id
_entity.type
_entity.pdbx_description
1 polymer ?
#
loop_
_entity_poly.entity_id
_entity_poly.type
_entity_poly.pdbx_seq_one_letter_code
_entity_poly.pdbx_strand_id
1 'polypeptide(L)'
;MELLDSRMDFQGCKIALICGDKVLTILRDDKENIPWPNMWELPGGGREGDESPFECAAREVYEELGIHLTEDCLLWSKVYPSMLYEGRQSVFMVGQLRHEQFDNITFGDEGQAYKLMLIEEFLKSKQAVPQLQGRLRDYLEENYDKT
;
A
#
# COMPACT_ATOMS: atom_id res chain seq x y z
N MET A 1 -1.87 -4.54 -18.06
CA MET A 1 -0.81 -4.55 -17.05
C MET A 1 -0.40 -5.99 -16.78
N GLU A 2 0.87 -6.24 -16.74
CA GLU A 2 1.37 -7.57 -16.42
C GLU A 2 1.47 -7.75 -14.91
N LEU A 3 1.11 -8.95 -14.45
CA LEU A 3 1.33 -9.31 -13.05
C LEU A 3 2.79 -9.64 -12.84
N LEU A 4 3.32 -9.26 -11.70
CA LEU A 4 4.71 -9.56 -11.37
C LEU A 4 4.87 -11.02 -11.01
N ASP A 5 6.00 -11.59 -11.44
CA ASP A 5 6.29 -13.00 -11.26
C ASP A 5 6.59 -13.32 -9.80
N SER A 6 6.03 -14.42 -9.29
CA SER A 6 6.30 -14.90 -7.94
C SER A 6 7.77 -15.28 -7.73
N ARG A 7 8.51 -15.54 -8.82
CA ARG A 7 9.93 -15.90 -8.73
C ARG A 7 10.84 -14.69 -8.54
N MET A 8 10.33 -13.46 -8.73
CA MET A 8 11.15 -12.27 -8.50
C MET A 8 11.52 -12.18 -7.02
N ASP A 9 12.71 -11.65 -6.74
CA ASP A 9 13.17 -11.45 -5.39
C ASP A 9 12.70 -10.07 -4.90
N PHE A 10 11.85 -10.06 -3.88
CA PHE A 10 11.40 -8.80 -3.26
C PHE A 10 11.22 -9.04 -1.76
N GLN A 11 11.43 -8.00 -0.98
CA GLN A 11 11.38 -8.05 0.47
C GLN A 11 9.95 -7.88 1.00
N GLY A 12 9.19 -7.02 0.35
CA GLY A 12 7.82 -6.72 0.79
C GLY A 12 7.09 -5.87 -0.22
N CYS A 13 5.90 -5.42 0.16
CA CYS A 13 5.02 -4.66 -0.72
C CYS A 13 4.23 -3.62 0.05
N LYS A 14 3.74 -2.62 -0.68
CA LYS A 14 2.71 -1.68 -0.23
C LYS A 14 1.70 -1.51 -1.36
N ILE A 15 0.44 -1.25 -1.02
CA ILE A 15 -0.60 -1.04 -2.03
C ILE A 15 -1.42 0.19 -1.68
N ALA A 16 -1.58 1.08 -2.68
CA ALA A 16 -2.48 2.23 -2.57
C ALA A 16 -3.84 1.81 -3.09
N LEU A 17 -4.79 1.64 -2.19
CA LEU A 17 -6.17 1.27 -2.55
C LEU A 17 -6.98 2.54 -2.73
N ILE A 18 -7.39 2.80 -3.96
CA ILE A 18 -8.00 4.07 -4.37
C ILE A 18 -9.50 3.90 -4.56
N CYS A 19 -10.27 4.81 -3.96
CA CYS A 19 -11.70 4.90 -4.13
C CYS A 19 -12.03 6.35 -4.53
N GLY A 20 -12.26 6.58 -5.83
CA GLY A 20 -12.44 7.93 -6.35
C GLY A 20 -11.19 8.79 -6.18
N ASP A 21 -11.32 9.89 -5.46
CA ASP A 21 -10.21 10.81 -5.18
C ASP A 21 -9.55 10.54 -3.81
N LYS A 22 -9.83 9.39 -3.21
CA LYS A 22 -9.35 9.04 -1.87
C LYS A 22 -8.51 7.78 -1.90
N VAL A 23 -7.62 7.65 -0.93
CA VAL A 23 -6.76 6.49 -0.74
C VAL A 23 -6.87 5.99 0.69
N LEU A 24 -6.88 4.67 0.85
CA LEU A 24 -6.99 4.04 2.17
C LEU A 24 -5.64 4.11 2.89
N THR A 25 -5.64 4.71 4.06
CA THR A 25 -4.43 4.92 4.85
C THR A 25 -4.57 4.29 6.23
N ILE A 26 -3.43 3.97 6.83
CA ILE A 26 -3.33 3.43 8.18
C ILE A 26 -2.37 4.33 8.97
N LEU A 27 -2.75 4.73 10.17
CA LEU A 27 -1.86 5.47 11.06
C LEU A 27 -1.02 4.47 11.84
N ARG A 28 0.31 4.53 11.65
CA ARG A 28 1.25 3.63 12.30
C ARG A 28 1.25 3.85 13.81
N ASP A 29 1.58 2.81 14.56
CA ASP A 29 1.72 2.91 16.01
C ASP A 29 2.73 3.98 16.39
N ASP A 30 2.54 4.57 17.57
CA ASP A 30 3.44 5.59 18.11
C ASP A 30 4.40 4.93 19.08
N LYS A 31 5.41 4.22 18.52
CA LYS A 31 6.40 3.46 19.30
C LYS A 31 7.80 3.88 18.87
N GLU A 32 8.72 3.97 19.83
CA GLU A 32 10.07 4.43 19.57
C GLU A 32 10.89 3.44 18.71
N ASN A 33 10.56 2.17 18.75
CA ASN A 33 11.38 1.13 18.11
C ASN A 33 10.91 0.73 16.72
N ILE A 34 9.99 1.48 16.12
CA ILE A 34 9.53 1.18 14.75
C ILE A 34 9.87 2.35 13.82
N PRO A 35 10.05 2.06 12.51
CA PRO A 35 10.23 3.14 11.53
C PRO A 35 8.97 3.99 11.40
N TRP A 36 9.15 5.27 11.17
CA TRP A 36 8.06 6.23 10.92
C TRP A 36 6.91 6.12 11.92
N PRO A 37 7.19 6.24 13.25
CA PRO A 37 6.11 6.14 14.23
C PRO A 37 5.09 7.27 14.06
N ASN A 38 3.83 6.94 14.32
CA ASN A 38 2.72 7.93 14.30
C ASN A 38 2.55 8.63 12.95
N MET A 39 2.90 7.94 11.86
CA MET A 39 2.75 8.49 10.50
C MET A 39 1.75 7.69 9.70
N TRP A 40 1.09 8.35 8.76
CA TRP A 40 0.16 7.71 7.84
C TRP A 40 0.93 6.93 6.77
N GLU A 41 0.52 5.69 6.57
CA GLU A 41 1.10 4.79 5.59
C GLU A 41 0.00 4.11 4.78
N LEU A 42 0.42 3.21 3.90
CA LEU A 42 -0.48 2.40 3.07
C LEU A 42 -0.38 0.94 3.51
N PRO A 43 -1.43 0.14 3.25
CA PRO A 43 -1.41 -1.28 3.63
C PRO A 43 -0.29 -2.04 2.92
N GLY A 44 0.20 -3.09 3.58
CA GLY A 44 1.25 -3.95 3.05
C GLY A 44 2.21 -4.37 4.12
N GLY A 45 3.21 -5.15 3.74
CA GLY A 45 4.22 -5.63 4.68
C GLY A 45 5.20 -6.57 4.02
N GLY A 46 5.88 -7.38 4.84
CA GLY A 46 6.91 -8.29 4.37
C GLY A 46 6.39 -9.53 3.67
N ARG A 47 7.16 -9.99 2.68
CA ARG A 47 6.87 -11.22 1.97
C ARG A 47 7.01 -12.43 2.88
N GLU A 48 6.11 -13.39 2.74
CA GLU A 48 6.21 -14.69 3.41
C GLU A 48 6.39 -15.79 2.37
N GLY A 49 7.40 -16.64 2.58
CA GLY A 49 7.67 -17.75 1.69
C GLY A 49 7.89 -17.29 0.25
N ASP A 50 7.22 -17.98 -0.67
CA ASP A 50 7.37 -17.74 -2.10
C ASP A 50 6.17 -16.96 -2.69
N GLU A 51 5.50 -16.17 -1.87
CA GLU A 51 4.39 -15.34 -2.37
C GLU A 51 4.80 -14.49 -3.56
N SER A 52 3.87 -14.33 -4.52
CA SER A 52 4.00 -13.28 -5.53
C SER A 52 3.74 -11.92 -4.89
N PRO A 53 4.10 -10.82 -5.54
CA PRO A 53 3.79 -9.49 -5.00
C PRO A 53 2.31 -9.29 -4.68
N PHE A 54 1.41 -9.72 -5.58
CA PHE A 54 -0.01 -9.58 -5.30
C PHE A 54 -0.46 -10.44 -4.14
N GLU A 55 0.03 -11.69 -4.05
CA GLU A 55 -0.32 -12.58 -2.93
C GLU A 55 0.12 -11.98 -1.60
N CYS A 56 1.30 -11.38 -1.57
CA CYS A 56 1.81 -10.69 -0.39
C CYS A 56 0.89 -9.53 0.00
N ALA A 57 0.54 -8.67 -0.95
CA ALA A 57 -0.33 -7.55 -0.69
C ALA A 57 -1.72 -7.99 -0.23
N ALA A 58 -2.29 -8.99 -0.89
CA ALA A 58 -3.62 -9.49 -0.55
C ALA A 58 -3.65 -10.06 0.86
N ARG A 59 -2.63 -10.82 1.25
CA ARG A 59 -2.53 -11.37 2.60
C ARG A 59 -2.43 -10.28 3.65
N GLU A 60 -1.54 -9.29 3.43
CA GLU A 60 -1.36 -8.20 4.37
C GLU A 60 -2.62 -7.36 4.52
N VAL A 61 -3.29 -7.04 3.40
CA VAL A 61 -4.54 -6.28 3.45
C VAL A 61 -5.61 -7.04 4.23
N TYR A 62 -5.69 -8.35 4.05
CA TYR A 62 -6.64 -9.14 4.81
C TYR A 62 -6.32 -9.12 6.31
N GLU A 63 -5.06 -9.29 6.66
CA GLU A 63 -4.62 -9.29 8.07
C GLU A 63 -4.87 -7.92 8.73
N GLU A 64 -4.62 -6.84 8.00
CA GLU A 64 -4.72 -5.49 8.55
C GLU A 64 -6.15 -4.95 8.57
N LEU A 65 -6.95 -5.30 7.58
CA LEU A 65 -8.23 -4.61 7.33
C LEU A 65 -9.42 -5.55 7.08
N GLY A 66 -9.17 -6.84 6.99
CA GLY A 66 -10.26 -7.80 6.75
C GLY A 66 -10.85 -7.74 5.35
N ILE A 67 -10.15 -7.11 4.40
CA ILE A 67 -10.62 -7.00 3.02
C ILE A 67 -9.99 -8.11 2.18
N HIS A 68 -10.82 -8.79 1.38
CA HIS A 68 -10.36 -9.77 0.41
C HIS A 68 -10.14 -9.09 -0.94
N LEU A 69 -8.89 -9.01 -1.39
CA LEU A 69 -8.56 -8.46 -2.70
C LEU A 69 -8.49 -9.58 -3.74
N THR A 70 -8.90 -9.27 -4.96
CA THR A 70 -8.71 -10.14 -6.12
C THR A 70 -7.86 -9.40 -7.15
N GLU A 71 -7.17 -10.17 -8.02
CA GLU A 71 -6.20 -9.59 -8.95
C GLU A 71 -6.79 -8.56 -9.90
N ASP A 72 -8.08 -8.66 -10.19
CA ASP A 72 -8.76 -7.72 -11.07
C ASP A 72 -8.85 -6.30 -10.50
N CYS A 73 -8.56 -6.12 -9.21
CA CYS A 73 -8.51 -4.77 -8.63
C CYS A 73 -7.25 -4.00 -9.02
N LEU A 74 -6.19 -4.70 -9.47
CA LEU A 74 -4.90 -4.05 -9.73
C LEU A 74 -4.98 -3.09 -10.92
N LEU A 75 -4.43 -1.90 -10.72
CA LEU A 75 -4.34 -0.86 -11.75
C LEU A 75 -2.90 -0.63 -12.21
N TRP A 76 -1.91 -0.86 -11.34
CA TRP A 76 -0.52 -0.51 -11.63
C TRP A 76 0.41 -1.14 -10.60
N SER A 77 1.66 -1.42 -11.01
CA SER A 77 2.70 -1.87 -10.09
C SER A 77 4.07 -1.43 -10.58
N LYS A 78 5.00 -1.26 -9.63
CA LYS A 78 6.38 -0.87 -9.95
C LYS A 78 7.31 -1.36 -8.85
N VAL A 79 8.53 -1.71 -9.24
CA VAL A 79 9.57 -2.15 -8.31
C VAL A 79 10.37 -0.93 -7.86
N TYR A 80 10.67 -0.88 -6.56
CA TYR A 80 11.44 0.20 -5.93
C TYR A 80 12.49 -0.41 -5.01
N PRO A 81 13.52 0.36 -4.63
CA PRO A 81 14.40 -0.06 -3.52
C PRO A 81 13.58 -0.22 -2.24
N SER A 82 13.90 -1.23 -1.44
CA SER A 82 13.23 -1.41 -0.15
C SER A 82 13.46 -0.19 0.75
N MET A 83 12.42 0.20 1.48
CA MET A 83 12.49 1.26 2.47
C MET A 83 13.20 0.82 3.76
N LEU A 84 13.31 -0.48 3.98
CA LEU A 84 13.79 -1.06 5.25
C LEU A 84 15.13 -1.76 5.12
N TYR A 85 15.43 -2.36 3.97
CA TYR A 85 16.59 -3.23 3.81
C TYR A 85 17.41 -2.81 2.60
N GLU A 86 18.62 -2.30 2.87
CA GLU A 86 19.53 -1.86 1.81
C GLU A 86 19.83 -3.02 0.86
N GLY A 87 19.85 -2.72 -0.43
CA GLY A 87 20.14 -3.71 -1.45
C GLY A 87 18.97 -4.63 -1.82
N ARG A 88 17.85 -4.54 -1.09
CA ARG A 88 16.66 -5.32 -1.39
C ARG A 88 15.66 -4.49 -2.18
N GLN A 89 14.71 -5.17 -2.79
CA GLN A 89 13.64 -4.55 -3.58
C GLN A 89 12.30 -4.71 -2.89
N SER A 90 11.40 -3.78 -3.17
CA SER A 90 10.01 -3.86 -2.77
C SER A 90 9.12 -3.55 -3.96
N VAL A 91 7.85 -3.92 -3.84
CA VAL A 91 6.88 -3.69 -4.91
C VAL A 91 5.80 -2.74 -4.41
N PHE A 92 5.53 -1.71 -5.17
CA PHE A 92 4.44 -0.78 -4.89
C PHE A 92 3.34 -1.02 -5.91
N MET A 93 2.12 -1.21 -5.42
CA MET A 93 0.96 -1.46 -6.27
C MET A 93 -0.10 -0.41 -6.04
N VAL A 94 -0.93 -0.20 -7.06
CA VAL A 94 -2.14 0.62 -6.93
C VAL A 94 -3.31 -0.26 -7.32
N GLY A 95 -4.34 -0.26 -6.50
CA GLY A 95 -5.54 -1.04 -6.76
C GLY A 95 -6.79 -0.23 -6.51
N GLN A 96 -7.90 -0.71 -7.03
CA GLN A 96 -9.20 -0.07 -6.85
C GLN A 96 -9.91 -0.65 -5.64
N LEU A 97 -10.45 0.24 -4.81
CA LEU A 97 -11.24 -0.12 -3.63
C LEU A 97 -12.69 0.31 -3.87
N ARG A 98 -13.63 -0.58 -3.57
CA ARG A 98 -15.05 -0.25 -3.63
C ARG A 98 -15.51 0.28 -2.27
N HIS A 99 -16.47 1.19 -2.27
CA HIS A 99 -17.02 1.76 -1.03
C HIS A 99 -17.50 0.67 -0.06
N GLU A 100 -18.15 -0.36 -0.57
CA GLU A 100 -18.65 -1.44 0.28
C GLU A 100 -17.54 -2.20 0.98
N GLN A 101 -16.35 -2.30 0.33
CA GLN A 101 -15.20 -2.92 0.97
C GLN A 101 -14.70 -2.07 2.15
N PHE A 102 -14.68 -0.75 1.97
CA PHE A 102 -14.31 0.15 3.06
C PHE A 102 -15.31 0.07 4.21
N ASP A 103 -16.60 0.02 3.91
CA ASP A 103 -17.65 -0.02 4.93
C ASP A 103 -17.59 -1.30 5.76
N ASN A 104 -16.96 -2.34 5.25
CA ASN A 104 -16.88 -3.65 5.92
C ASN A 104 -15.49 -3.95 6.50
N ILE A 105 -14.65 -2.93 6.68
CA ILE A 105 -13.33 -3.12 7.27
C ILE A 105 -13.43 -3.63 8.71
N THR A 106 -12.64 -4.66 9.01
CA THR A 106 -12.37 -5.10 10.38
C THR A 106 -10.92 -4.79 10.66
N PHE A 107 -10.66 -3.74 11.43
CA PHE A 107 -9.31 -3.28 11.68
C PHE A 107 -8.56 -4.28 12.58
N GLY A 108 -7.33 -4.62 12.18
CA GLY A 108 -6.52 -5.57 12.93
C GLY A 108 -5.83 -4.94 14.15
N ASP A 109 -4.84 -5.67 14.67
CA ASP A 109 -4.18 -5.30 15.93
C ASP A 109 -3.05 -4.30 15.75
N GLU A 110 -2.55 -4.11 14.54
CA GLU A 110 -1.46 -3.18 14.29
C GLU A 110 -2.00 -1.84 13.77
N GLY A 111 -1.39 -0.76 14.22
CA GLY A 111 -1.80 0.57 13.83
C GLY A 111 -2.80 1.17 14.81
N GLN A 112 -2.92 2.49 14.79
CA GLN A 112 -3.81 3.22 15.69
C GLN A 112 -5.19 3.48 15.09
N ALA A 113 -5.27 3.65 13.77
CA ALA A 113 -6.49 4.04 13.07
C ALA A 113 -6.34 3.78 11.58
N TYR A 114 -7.45 3.79 10.88
CA TYR A 114 -7.45 3.79 9.41
C TYR A 114 -8.39 4.89 8.92
N LYS A 115 -8.12 5.38 7.71
CA LYS A 115 -8.88 6.50 7.16
C LYS A 115 -8.84 6.47 5.64
N LEU A 116 -9.98 6.75 5.03
CA LEU A 116 -10.05 7.00 3.59
C LEU A 116 -9.76 8.49 3.39
N MET A 117 -8.52 8.80 3.02
CA MET A 117 -7.98 10.15 2.98
C MET A 117 -7.95 10.67 1.55
N LEU A 118 -8.24 11.96 1.34
CA LEU A 118 -8.05 12.55 0.01
C LEU A 118 -6.61 12.30 -0.46
N ILE A 119 -6.46 11.88 -1.71
CA ILE A 119 -5.12 11.63 -2.28
C ILE A 119 -4.25 12.88 -2.14
N GLU A 120 -4.81 14.05 -2.45
CA GLU A 120 -4.08 15.31 -2.33
C GLU A 120 -3.62 15.55 -0.89
N GLU A 121 -4.47 15.27 0.09
CA GLU A 121 -4.10 15.41 1.51
C GLU A 121 -2.94 14.47 1.86
N PHE A 122 -3.01 13.21 1.43
CA PHE A 122 -1.94 12.25 1.69
C PHE A 122 -0.61 12.72 1.09
N LEU A 123 -0.66 13.22 -0.14
CA LEU A 123 0.56 13.66 -0.84
C LEU A 123 1.21 14.89 -0.22
N LYS A 124 0.44 15.73 0.46
CA LYS A 124 0.94 16.98 1.05
C LYS A 124 1.20 16.86 2.55
N SER A 125 0.78 15.78 3.19
CA SER A 125 0.88 15.64 4.63
C SER A 125 2.33 15.51 5.09
N LYS A 126 2.70 16.28 6.10
CA LYS A 126 4.00 16.12 6.77
C LYS A 126 4.00 14.91 7.71
N GLN A 127 2.83 14.33 7.95
CA GLN A 127 2.66 13.16 8.81
C GLN A 127 2.43 11.89 7.98
N ALA A 128 2.83 11.88 6.73
CA ALA A 128 2.74 10.70 5.86
C ALA A 128 4.15 10.23 5.48
N VAL A 129 4.31 8.92 5.30
CA VAL A 129 5.61 8.33 4.96
C VAL A 129 6.05 8.85 3.58
N PRO A 130 7.19 9.57 3.50
CA PRO A 130 7.53 10.30 2.27
C PRO A 130 7.81 9.41 1.06
N GLN A 131 8.40 8.22 1.26
CA GLN A 131 8.64 7.31 0.15
C GLN A 131 7.33 6.88 -0.51
N LEU A 132 6.28 6.67 0.30
CA LEU A 132 4.97 6.26 -0.22
C LEU A 132 4.28 7.39 -0.96
N GLN A 133 4.47 8.63 -0.50
CA GLN A 133 3.99 9.80 -1.24
C GLN A 133 4.61 9.86 -2.63
N GLY A 134 5.93 9.66 -2.71
CA GLY A 134 6.66 9.69 -3.97
C GLY A 134 6.20 8.59 -4.93
N ARG A 135 6.01 7.39 -4.43
CA ARG A 135 5.56 6.25 -5.25
C ARG A 135 4.15 6.46 -5.79
N LEU A 136 3.27 7.00 -4.97
CA LEU A 136 1.90 7.31 -5.42
C LEU A 136 1.92 8.42 -6.48
N ARG A 137 2.79 9.42 -6.32
CA ARG A 137 2.95 10.46 -7.35
C ARG A 137 3.40 9.86 -8.68
N ASP A 138 4.33 8.89 -8.65
CA ASP A 138 4.79 8.23 -9.88
C ASP A 138 3.62 7.60 -10.63
N TYR A 139 2.73 6.91 -9.92
CA TYR A 139 1.54 6.34 -10.54
C TYR A 139 0.66 7.43 -11.17
N LEU A 140 0.40 8.48 -10.43
CA LEU A 140 -0.48 9.55 -10.91
C LEU A 140 0.10 10.25 -12.14
N GLU A 141 1.41 10.49 -12.16
CA GLU A 141 2.09 11.11 -13.30
C GLU A 141 2.07 10.20 -14.53
N GLU A 142 2.33 8.90 -14.38
CA GLU A 142 2.33 7.96 -15.50
C GLU A 142 0.94 7.78 -16.10
N ASN A 143 -0.10 7.99 -15.33
CA ASN A 143 -1.48 7.73 -15.76
C ASN A 143 -2.28 8.99 -16.03
N TYR A 144 -1.67 10.17 -15.90
CA TYR A 144 -2.34 11.45 -16.09
C TYR A 144 -2.96 11.60 -17.47
N ASP A 145 -2.23 11.20 -18.51
CA ASP A 145 -2.65 11.36 -19.90
C ASP A 145 -3.61 10.27 -20.39
N LYS A 146 -3.96 9.33 -19.52
CA LYS A 146 -4.84 8.21 -19.88
C LYS A 146 -6.29 8.42 -19.45
N THR A 147 -6.58 9.57 -18.89
CA THR A 147 -7.92 9.89 -18.40
C THR A 147 -8.76 10.60 -19.46
#